data_9727d490b529489037d1ed605acac70d
#
_entry.id   9727d490b529489037d1ed605acac70d
#
_cell.length_a   1.000
_cell.length_b   1.000
_cell.length_c   1.000
_cell.angle_alpha   90.00
_cell.angle_beta   90.00
_cell.angle_gamma   90.00
#
_symmetry.space_group_name_H-M   'P 1'
#
loop_
_entity.id
_entity.type
_entity.pdbx_description
1 polymer ?
#
loop_
_entity_poly.entity_id
_entity_poly.type
_entity_poly.pdbx_seq_one_letter_code
_entity_poly.pdbx_strand_id
1 'polypeptide(L)'
;MRVAVCTLLVVLLAGVALTPALAQDNMAYAPMAKAKFGNLPVIPKCGTLAVANGDPTKGAAVILIKSTTGCVIPWHWHSAGEQLMFVAGSAKVDMKDGAPVRMHTGDYINLPAKNVHQFTCVAACTFYLATDGAFDIHYVDKDGKEISMDEALKAKAPMKKAPAKGDMKDMKM
;
A
#
# COMPACT_ATOMS: atom_id res chain seq x y z
N MET A 1 64.56 54.36 -17.98
CA MET A 1 63.80 53.36 -18.71
C MET A 1 63.32 52.36 -17.70
N ARG A 2 62.01 52.36 -17.42
CA ARG A 2 61.36 51.35 -16.53
C ARG A 2 60.55 50.46 -17.40
N VAL A 3 60.90 49.15 -17.44
CA VAL A 3 60.17 48.10 -18.16
C VAL A 3 59.14 47.57 -17.21
N ALA A 4 57.83 47.74 -17.55
CA ALA A 4 56.73 47.16 -16.83
C ALA A 4 56.49 45.74 -17.37
N VAL A 5 56.65 44.73 -16.54
CA VAL A 5 56.27 43.32 -16.83
C VAL A 5 54.80 43.11 -16.48
N CYS A 6 53.98 42.91 -17.51
CA CYS A 6 52.55 42.58 -17.35
C CYS A 6 52.45 41.11 -17.21
N THR A 7 52.14 40.61 -16.00
CA THR A 7 51.90 39.21 -15.73
C THR A 7 50.43 38.89 -16.06
N LEU A 8 50.20 38.11 -17.12
CA LEU A 8 48.90 37.62 -17.49
C LEU A 8 48.53 36.43 -16.58
N LEU A 9 47.51 36.61 -15.74
CA LEU A 9 46.94 35.55 -14.90
C LEU A 9 45.92 34.79 -15.75
N VAL A 10 46.25 33.57 -16.19
CA VAL A 10 45.30 32.65 -16.85
C VAL A 10 44.55 31.91 -15.78
N VAL A 11 43.27 32.26 -15.58
CA VAL A 11 42.34 31.52 -14.73
C VAL A 11 41.80 30.33 -15.50
N LEU A 12 42.26 29.12 -15.21
CA LEU A 12 41.65 27.86 -15.71
C LEU A 12 40.33 27.63 -14.95
N LEU A 13 39.20 27.89 -15.58
CA LEU A 13 37.88 27.44 -15.14
C LEU A 13 37.77 25.93 -15.46
N ALA A 14 38.00 25.10 -14.46
CA ALA A 14 37.67 23.66 -14.53
C ALA A 14 36.15 23.52 -14.53
N GLY A 15 35.56 23.36 -15.71
CA GLY A 15 34.13 23.04 -15.86
C GLY A 15 33.87 21.66 -15.30
N VAL A 16 33.19 21.58 -14.15
CA VAL A 16 32.63 20.32 -13.66
C VAL A 16 31.44 19.95 -14.56
N ALA A 17 31.68 19.02 -15.48
CA ALA A 17 30.62 18.43 -16.27
C ALA A 17 29.72 17.58 -15.34
N LEU A 18 28.58 18.13 -14.94
CA LEU A 18 27.50 17.37 -14.33
C LEU A 18 26.93 16.42 -15.42
N THR A 19 27.44 15.18 -15.46
CA THR A 19 26.80 14.13 -16.24
C THR A 19 25.47 13.83 -15.56
N PRO A 20 24.30 13.97 -16.25
CA PRO A 20 23.06 13.48 -15.71
C PRO A 20 23.23 11.97 -15.48
N ALA A 21 23.06 11.53 -14.23
CA ALA A 21 22.90 10.12 -13.94
C ALA A 21 21.60 9.67 -14.62
N LEU A 22 21.74 9.00 -15.77
CA LEU A 22 20.61 8.31 -16.39
C LEU A 22 20.20 7.24 -15.38
N ALA A 23 19.05 7.43 -14.75
CA ALA A 23 18.41 6.39 -13.98
C ALA A 23 18.22 5.21 -14.95
N GLN A 24 18.93 4.13 -14.71
CA GLN A 24 18.76 2.90 -15.49
C GLN A 24 17.38 2.36 -15.11
N ASP A 25 16.39 2.52 -16.00
CA ASP A 25 15.07 1.93 -15.86
C ASP A 25 15.23 0.39 -15.86
N ASN A 26 15.35 -0.16 -14.68
CA ASN A 26 15.38 -1.61 -14.50
C ASN A 26 13.95 -2.13 -14.64
N MET A 27 13.66 -2.78 -15.78
CA MET A 27 12.41 -3.49 -15.97
C MET A 27 12.26 -4.58 -14.89
N ALA A 28 11.17 -4.52 -14.12
CA ALA A 28 10.80 -5.56 -13.17
C ALA A 28 9.67 -6.42 -13.75
N TYR A 29 9.87 -7.74 -13.83
CA TYR A 29 8.85 -8.71 -14.24
C TYR A 29 8.68 -9.77 -13.16
N ALA A 30 7.55 -9.77 -12.48
CA ALA A 30 7.20 -10.67 -11.39
C ALA A 30 5.93 -11.48 -11.70
N PRO A 31 6.04 -12.62 -12.40
CA PRO A 31 4.86 -13.43 -12.71
C PRO A 31 4.26 -14.03 -11.44
N MET A 32 2.95 -13.87 -11.25
CA MET A 32 2.20 -14.37 -10.09
C MET A 32 2.40 -15.88 -9.85
N ALA A 33 2.54 -16.66 -10.93
CA ALA A 33 2.76 -18.11 -10.85
C ALA A 33 4.09 -18.50 -10.18
N LYS A 34 5.05 -17.57 -10.12
CA LYS A 34 6.37 -17.78 -9.49
C LYS A 34 6.51 -17.04 -8.15
N ALA A 35 5.47 -16.35 -7.70
CA ALA A 35 5.49 -15.58 -6.47
C ALA A 35 5.67 -16.50 -5.24
N LYS A 36 6.62 -16.16 -4.38
CA LYS A 36 6.89 -16.87 -3.13
C LYS A 36 6.10 -16.20 -2.00
N PHE A 37 4.96 -16.78 -1.67
CA PHE A 37 4.11 -16.29 -0.60
C PHE A 37 4.65 -16.69 0.77
N GLY A 38 4.63 -15.74 1.70
CA GLY A 38 4.97 -15.93 3.10
C GLY A 38 3.96 -15.27 4.02
N ASN A 39 3.99 -15.63 5.30
CA ASN A 39 3.23 -14.93 6.33
C ASN A 39 4.00 -13.68 6.76
N LEU A 40 3.28 -12.59 6.97
CA LEU A 40 3.81 -11.39 7.62
C LEU A 40 3.24 -11.33 9.04
N PRO A 41 4.08 -11.30 10.08
CA PRO A 41 3.61 -11.33 11.48
C PRO A 41 2.63 -10.20 11.83
N VAL A 42 2.73 -9.07 11.14
CA VAL A 42 1.90 -7.88 11.40
C VAL A 42 0.48 -7.96 10.85
N ILE A 43 0.15 -9.01 10.07
CA ILE A 43 -1.22 -9.25 9.57
C ILE A 43 -1.76 -10.59 10.06
N PRO A 44 -3.10 -10.82 10.06
CA PRO A 44 -3.68 -12.11 10.41
C PRO A 44 -3.15 -13.26 9.53
N LYS A 45 -3.02 -14.44 10.11
CA LYS A 45 -2.51 -15.65 9.41
C LYS A 45 -3.35 -16.09 8.20
N CYS A 46 -4.56 -15.57 8.06
CA CYS A 46 -5.43 -15.81 6.89
C CYS A 46 -4.97 -15.06 5.63
N GLY A 47 -4.01 -14.13 5.76
CA GLY A 47 -3.36 -13.44 4.66
C GLY A 47 -1.93 -13.89 4.46
N THR A 48 -1.50 -13.98 3.21
CA THR A 48 -0.10 -14.21 2.80
C THR A 48 0.29 -13.20 1.74
N LEU A 49 1.56 -12.88 1.66
CA LEU A 49 2.07 -11.90 0.71
C LEU A 49 3.36 -12.35 0.01
N ALA A 50 3.60 -11.78 -1.17
CA ALA A 50 4.85 -11.89 -1.91
C ALA A 50 5.21 -10.50 -2.46
N VAL A 51 6.46 -10.08 -2.29
CA VAL A 51 6.93 -8.81 -2.86
C VAL A 51 7.10 -9.00 -4.38
N ALA A 52 6.42 -8.17 -5.16
CA ALA A 52 6.51 -8.15 -6.62
C ALA A 52 7.57 -7.15 -7.11
N ASN A 53 7.72 -6.02 -6.43
CA ASN A 53 8.72 -4.99 -6.74
C ASN A 53 9.03 -4.14 -5.50
N GLY A 54 10.24 -3.58 -5.45
CA GLY A 54 10.70 -2.71 -4.36
C GLY A 54 11.07 -3.47 -3.07
N ASP A 55 11.25 -2.70 -2.00
CA ASP A 55 11.51 -3.21 -0.65
C ASP A 55 10.54 -2.52 0.32
N PRO A 56 9.46 -3.21 0.74
CA PRO A 56 8.45 -2.61 1.59
C PRO A 56 8.96 -2.20 2.99
N THR A 57 10.14 -2.63 3.37
CA THR A 57 10.74 -2.20 4.65
C THR A 57 11.48 -0.87 4.56
N LYS A 58 11.73 -0.38 3.34
CA LYS A 58 12.55 0.82 3.09
C LYS A 58 11.84 1.92 2.32
N GLY A 59 10.85 1.58 1.51
CA GLY A 59 10.19 2.57 0.65
C GLY A 59 9.07 2.00 -0.18
N ALA A 60 8.74 2.69 -1.25
CA ALA A 60 7.69 2.30 -2.18
C ALA A 60 7.87 0.86 -2.69
N ALA A 61 6.79 0.10 -2.69
CA ALA A 61 6.81 -1.30 -3.09
C ALA A 61 5.48 -1.72 -3.70
N VAL A 62 5.52 -2.81 -4.47
CA VAL A 62 4.33 -3.53 -4.94
C VAL A 62 4.32 -4.92 -4.34
N ILE A 63 3.25 -5.24 -3.65
CA ILE A 63 3.07 -6.48 -2.90
C ILE A 63 1.85 -7.21 -3.46
N LEU A 64 1.98 -8.50 -3.76
CA LEU A 64 0.86 -9.35 -4.12
C LEU A 64 0.34 -10.04 -2.85
N ILE A 65 -0.94 -9.88 -2.56
CA ILE A 65 -1.59 -10.42 -1.36
C ILE A 65 -2.62 -11.46 -1.77
N LYS A 66 -2.67 -12.57 -1.01
CA LYS A 66 -3.73 -13.56 -1.05
C LYS A 66 -4.31 -13.74 0.34
N SER A 67 -5.62 -13.76 0.42
CA SER A 67 -6.33 -13.95 1.68
C SER A 67 -7.50 -14.90 1.51
N THR A 68 -7.79 -15.69 2.55
CA THR A 68 -8.93 -16.63 2.55
C THR A 68 -10.25 -15.90 2.74
N THR A 69 -11.34 -16.55 2.39
CA THR A 69 -12.71 -16.07 2.67
C THR A 69 -12.87 -15.76 4.16
N GLY A 70 -13.47 -14.62 4.48
CA GLY A 70 -13.70 -14.18 5.85
C GLY A 70 -12.45 -13.63 6.55
N CYS A 71 -11.32 -13.51 5.86
CA CYS A 71 -10.12 -12.88 6.42
C CYS A 71 -10.39 -11.39 6.68
N VAL A 72 -10.13 -10.96 7.90
CA VAL A 72 -10.31 -9.57 8.34
C VAL A 72 -8.98 -9.02 8.79
N ILE A 73 -8.54 -7.92 8.16
CA ILE A 73 -7.52 -7.06 8.72
C ILE A 73 -8.25 -6.05 9.59
N PRO A 74 -8.04 -6.07 10.93
CA PRO A 74 -8.76 -5.18 11.86
C PRO A 74 -8.58 -3.70 11.52
N TRP A 75 -9.33 -2.82 12.18
CA TRP A 75 -9.21 -1.38 12.02
C TRP A 75 -7.77 -0.92 12.16
N HIS A 76 -7.26 -0.24 11.15
CA HIS A 76 -5.88 0.20 11.08
C HIS A 76 -5.70 1.38 10.12
N TRP A 77 -4.51 1.95 10.11
CA TRP A 77 -4.03 2.93 9.15
C TRP A 77 -2.55 2.68 8.82
N HIS A 78 -2.04 3.31 7.77
CA HIS A 78 -0.64 3.25 7.33
C HIS A 78 -0.02 4.64 7.28
N SER A 79 1.29 4.76 7.54
CA SER A 79 2.03 6.02 7.41
C SER A 79 2.19 6.45 5.95
N ALA A 80 2.23 5.49 5.03
CA ALA A 80 2.23 5.68 3.59
C ALA A 80 0.82 5.53 3.01
N GLY A 81 0.58 6.12 1.84
CA GLY A 81 -0.61 5.83 1.05
C GLY A 81 -0.54 4.42 0.45
N GLU A 82 -1.69 3.78 0.27
CA GLU A 82 -1.77 2.50 -0.41
C GLU A 82 -2.81 2.48 -1.52
N GLN A 83 -2.54 1.67 -2.52
CA GLN A 83 -3.42 1.46 -3.66
C GLN A 83 -3.67 -0.04 -3.79
N LEU A 84 -4.95 -0.43 -3.86
CA LEU A 84 -5.33 -1.82 -4.03
C LEU A 84 -5.88 -2.04 -5.43
N MET A 85 -5.35 -3.03 -6.14
CA MET A 85 -5.77 -3.45 -7.48
C MET A 85 -6.21 -4.91 -7.43
N PHE A 86 -7.50 -5.16 -7.56
CA PHE A 86 -8.09 -6.49 -7.38
C PHE A 86 -7.91 -7.38 -8.60
N VAL A 87 -7.30 -8.54 -8.36
CA VAL A 87 -7.04 -9.56 -9.39
C VAL A 87 -8.11 -10.65 -9.38
N ALA A 88 -8.59 -11.05 -8.19
CA ALA A 88 -9.61 -12.09 -8.05
C ALA A 88 -10.34 -11.98 -6.72
N GLY A 89 -11.60 -12.45 -6.68
CA GLY A 89 -12.42 -12.50 -5.49
C GLY A 89 -13.18 -11.22 -5.21
N SER A 90 -13.54 -11.00 -3.95
CA SER A 90 -14.23 -9.79 -3.51
C SER A 90 -13.88 -9.43 -2.09
N ALA A 91 -13.89 -8.13 -1.80
CA ALA A 91 -13.63 -7.61 -0.48
C ALA A 91 -14.58 -6.47 -0.12
N LYS A 92 -14.57 -6.12 1.16
CA LYS A 92 -15.20 -4.94 1.71
C LYS A 92 -14.14 -4.13 2.45
N VAL A 93 -14.08 -2.84 2.17
CA VAL A 93 -13.28 -1.88 2.89
C VAL A 93 -14.23 -0.98 3.66
N ASP A 94 -14.24 -1.12 4.98
CA ASP A 94 -14.99 -0.23 5.87
C ASP A 94 -14.10 0.97 6.21
N MET A 95 -14.59 2.18 5.97
CA MET A 95 -13.91 3.42 6.32
C MET A 95 -14.42 3.94 7.65
N LYS A 96 -13.54 4.48 8.52
CA LYS A 96 -13.97 5.11 9.76
C LYS A 96 -14.84 6.33 9.48
N ASP A 97 -14.38 7.15 8.54
CA ASP A 97 -15.03 8.43 8.18
C ASP A 97 -15.57 8.35 6.75
N GLY A 98 -16.47 7.40 6.47
CA GLY A 98 -17.04 7.26 5.14
C GLY A 98 -17.92 6.03 4.95
N ALA A 99 -18.51 5.95 3.77
CA ALA A 99 -19.29 4.77 3.37
C ALA A 99 -18.33 3.59 3.07
N PRO A 100 -18.74 2.36 3.38
CA PRO A 100 -17.96 1.18 3.02
C PRO A 100 -17.92 1.00 1.49
N VAL A 101 -16.76 0.58 0.99
CA VAL A 101 -16.55 0.25 -0.42
C VAL A 101 -16.55 -1.27 -0.59
N ARG A 102 -17.29 -1.79 -1.58
CA ARG A 102 -17.20 -3.18 -2.01
C ARG A 102 -16.32 -3.26 -3.24
N MET A 103 -15.38 -4.20 -3.23
CA MET A 103 -14.42 -4.40 -4.30
C MET A 103 -14.57 -5.78 -4.94
N HIS A 104 -14.44 -5.82 -6.25
CA HIS A 104 -14.50 -7.02 -7.08
C HIS A 104 -13.28 -7.08 -8.00
N THR A 105 -13.11 -8.18 -8.71
CA THR A 105 -12.07 -8.32 -9.73
C THR A 105 -12.10 -7.16 -10.72
N GLY A 106 -10.94 -6.52 -10.93
CA GLY A 106 -10.76 -5.36 -11.81
C GLY A 106 -10.89 -4.01 -11.10
N ASP A 107 -11.40 -3.96 -9.88
CA ASP A 107 -11.56 -2.71 -9.14
C ASP A 107 -10.23 -2.18 -8.60
N TYR A 108 -10.21 -0.87 -8.42
CA TYR A 108 -9.12 -0.10 -7.86
C TYR A 108 -9.61 0.81 -6.73
N ILE A 109 -8.85 0.93 -5.66
CA ILE A 109 -9.05 1.92 -4.61
C ILE A 109 -7.72 2.55 -4.21
N ASN A 110 -7.73 3.85 -3.97
CA ASN A 110 -6.62 4.58 -3.35
C ASN A 110 -7.02 4.97 -1.93
N LEU A 111 -6.23 4.55 -0.96
CA LEU A 111 -6.37 4.87 0.45
C LEU A 111 -5.21 5.80 0.85
N PRO A 112 -5.49 7.09 1.10
CA PRO A 112 -4.47 8.04 1.52
C PRO A 112 -3.80 7.63 2.83
N ALA A 113 -2.58 8.09 3.05
CA ALA A 113 -1.89 7.96 4.33
C ALA A 113 -2.80 8.35 5.50
N LYS A 114 -2.73 7.59 6.60
CA LYS A 114 -3.51 7.79 7.85
C LYS A 114 -5.03 7.63 7.70
N ASN A 115 -5.53 7.14 6.57
CA ASN A 115 -6.93 6.77 6.43
C ASN A 115 -7.23 5.52 7.28
N VAL A 116 -8.09 5.65 8.27
CA VAL A 116 -8.48 4.54 9.17
C VAL A 116 -9.52 3.68 8.47
N HIS A 117 -9.20 2.41 8.27
CA HIS A 117 -10.06 1.46 7.59
C HIS A 117 -9.95 0.03 8.14
N GLN A 118 -10.93 -0.81 7.81
CA GLN A 118 -10.91 -2.25 8.04
C GLN A 118 -11.11 -2.96 6.71
N PHE A 119 -10.31 -3.97 6.45
CA PHE A 119 -10.39 -4.75 5.21
C PHE A 119 -10.94 -6.15 5.49
N THR A 120 -11.90 -6.61 4.68
CA THR A 120 -12.49 -7.95 4.80
C THR A 120 -12.58 -8.62 3.44
N CYS A 121 -11.93 -9.78 3.24
CA CYS A 121 -12.19 -10.63 2.08
C CYS A 121 -13.57 -11.29 2.23
N VAL A 122 -14.56 -10.89 1.44
CA VAL A 122 -15.90 -11.47 1.42
C VAL A 122 -15.88 -12.86 0.78
N ALA A 123 -15.13 -13.01 -0.30
CA ALA A 123 -14.69 -14.28 -0.86
C ALA A 123 -13.15 -14.30 -0.84
N ALA A 124 -12.53 -15.47 -0.99
CA ALA A 124 -11.08 -15.56 -1.12
C ALA A 124 -10.58 -14.56 -2.17
N CYS A 125 -9.65 -13.71 -1.80
CA CYS A 125 -9.25 -12.59 -2.64
C CYS A 125 -7.74 -12.58 -2.94
N THR A 126 -7.41 -12.07 -4.12
CA THR A 126 -6.04 -11.80 -4.57
C THR A 126 -6.00 -10.39 -5.12
N PHE A 127 -5.04 -9.60 -4.68
CA PHE A 127 -4.88 -8.21 -5.11
C PHE A 127 -3.43 -7.75 -4.99
N TYR A 128 -3.06 -6.78 -5.82
CA TYR A 128 -1.83 -6.03 -5.62
C TYR A 128 -2.10 -4.86 -4.67
N LEU A 129 -1.16 -4.65 -3.76
CA LEU A 129 -1.05 -3.48 -2.90
C LEU A 129 0.22 -2.74 -3.32
N ALA A 130 0.07 -1.49 -3.74
CA ALA A 130 1.19 -0.60 -3.99
C ALA A 130 1.26 0.46 -2.88
N THR A 131 2.45 0.67 -2.32
CA THR A 131 2.70 1.71 -1.33
C THR A 131 3.60 2.79 -1.91
N ASP A 132 3.39 4.04 -1.52
CA ASP A 132 4.24 5.18 -1.89
C ASP A 132 5.40 5.43 -0.90
N GLY A 133 5.46 4.66 0.18
CA GLY A 133 6.51 4.68 1.21
C GLY A 133 6.74 3.30 1.82
N ALA A 134 7.53 3.22 2.88
CA ALA A 134 7.72 1.99 3.63
C ALA A 134 6.39 1.50 4.21
N PHE A 135 6.13 0.20 4.12
CA PHE A 135 4.91 -0.41 4.63
C PHE A 135 4.99 -0.57 6.15
N ASP A 136 4.05 0.01 6.83
CA ASP A 136 3.77 -0.21 8.25
C ASP A 136 2.26 -0.48 8.43
N ILE A 137 1.84 -0.82 9.65
CA ILE A 137 0.43 -0.96 10.01
C ILE A 137 0.24 -0.55 11.46
N HIS A 138 -0.67 0.38 11.70
CA HIS A 138 -1.04 0.90 12.99
C HIS A 138 -2.46 0.50 13.31
N TYR A 139 -2.62 -0.48 14.20
CA TYR A 139 -3.92 -0.95 14.61
C TYR A 139 -4.60 0.02 15.57
N VAL A 140 -5.91 0.16 15.43
CA VAL A 140 -6.72 1.03 16.29
C VAL A 140 -7.94 0.31 16.84
N ASP A 141 -8.43 0.77 17.99
CA ASP A 141 -9.71 0.34 18.56
C ASP A 141 -10.90 1.04 17.86
N LYS A 142 -12.12 0.76 18.33
CA LYS A 142 -13.36 1.35 17.83
C LYS A 142 -13.42 2.89 17.94
N ASP A 143 -12.64 3.46 18.83
CA ASP A 143 -12.58 4.91 19.08
C ASP A 143 -11.46 5.58 18.26
N GLY A 144 -10.62 4.77 17.60
CA GLY A 144 -9.49 5.21 16.77
C GLY A 144 -8.20 5.43 17.54
N LYS A 145 -8.12 4.97 18.79
CA LYS A 145 -6.90 4.97 19.59
C LYS A 145 -6.01 3.79 19.14
N GLU A 146 -4.72 4.03 19.00
CA GLU A 146 -3.76 2.97 18.70
C GLU A 146 -3.73 1.92 19.79
N ILE A 147 -3.73 0.66 19.36
CA ILE A 147 -3.62 -0.54 20.19
C ILE A 147 -2.48 -1.43 19.70
N SER A 148 -2.04 -2.32 20.55
CA SER A 148 -1.00 -3.27 20.14
C SER A 148 -1.52 -4.23 19.06
N MET A 149 -0.61 -4.70 18.20
CA MET A 149 -0.89 -5.74 17.20
C MET A 149 -1.50 -6.99 17.84
N ASP A 150 -0.97 -7.42 18.99
CA ASP A 150 -1.44 -8.60 19.73
C ASP A 150 -2.90 -8.43 20.19
N GLU A 151 -3.28 -7.24 20.61
CA GLU A 151 -4.64 -6.92 21.00
C GLU A 151 -5.57 -6.91 19.79
N ALA A 152 -5.19 -6.23 18.72
CA ALA A 152 -5.96 -6.17 17.49
C ALA A 152 -6.20 -7.54 16.85
N LEU A 153 -5.19 -8.40 16.79
CA LEU A 153 -5.29 -9.72 16.17
C LEU A 153 -5.99 -10.76 17.05
N LYS A 154 -6.09 -10.53 18.36
CA LYS A 154 -6.88 -11.37 19.28
C LYS A 154 -8.35 -10.96 19.36
N ALA A 155 -8.66 -9.70 19.10
CA ALA A 155 -10.03 -9.20 19.09
C ALA A 155 -10.78 -9.90 17.92
N LYS A 156 -11.76 -10.75 18.23
CA LYS A 156 -12.71 -11.21 17.22
C LYS A 156 -13.41 -9.96 16.69
N ALA A 157 -13.20 -9.62 15.41
CA ALA A 157 -13.91 -8.51 14.79
C ALA A 157 -15.41 -8.69 15.08
N PRO A 158 -16.12 -7.70 15.65
CA PRO A 158 -17.55 -7.81 15.86
C PRO A 158 -18.19 -7.94 14.48
N MET A 159 -18.84 -9.06 14.22
CA MET A 159 -19.68 -9.25 13.03
C MET A 159 -20.80 -8.19 13.11
N LYS A 160 -20.65 -7.07 12.40
CA LYS A 160 -21.77 -6.16 12.18
C LYS A 160 -22.85 -6.97 11.49
N LYS A 161 -24.02 -7.11 12.15
CA LYS A 161 -25.24 -7.63 11.53
C LYS A 161 -25.41 -6.94 10.18
N ALA A 162 -25.57 -7.74 9.11
CA ALA A 162 -25.92 -7.22 7.80
C ALA A 162 -27.11 -6.25 7.93
N PRO A 163 -27.10 -5.09 7.28
CA PRO A 163 -28.28 -4.25 7.25
C PRO A 163 -29.42 -5.07 6.65
N ALA A 164 -30.60 -5.00 7.30
CA ALA A 164 -31.81 -5.63 6.83
C ALA A 164 -32.07 -5.22 5.36
N LYS A 165 -32.53 -6.18 4.55
CA LYS A 165 -32.98 -5.94 3.18
C LYS A 165 -33.94 -4.76 3.15
N GLY A 166 -33.47 -3.61 2.69
CA GLY A 166 -34.22 -2.43 2.39
C GLY A 166 -34.11 -2.16 0.90
N ASP A 167 -35.20 -2.37 0.21
CA ASP A 167 -35.65 -1.85 -1.08
C ASP A 167 -34.63 -1.46 -2.15
N MET A 168 -34.42 -2.41 -3.04
CA MET A 168 -33.99 -2.17 -4.40
C MET A 168 -35.24 -1.83 -5.25
N LYS A 169 -35.83 -0.67 -5.01
CA LYS A 169 -36.77 0.00 -5.93
C LYS A 169 -36.21 1.36 -6.25
N ASP A 170 -36.19 1.65 -7.55
CA ASP A 170 -35.78 2.90 -8.22
C ASP A 170 -34.29 3.00 -8.63
N MET A 171 -33.96 2.13 -9.61
CA MET A 171 -33.01 2.51 -10.64
C MET A 171 -33.68 2.29 -11.99
N LYS A 172 -34.48 3.28 -12.43
CA LYS A 172 -34.88 3.41 -13.83
C LYS A 172 -33.71 4.00 -14.61
N MET A 173 -33.39 3.30 -15.71
CA MET A 173 -32.51 3.82 -16.77
C MET A 173 -33.07 5.09 -17.39
#